data_3e85db6ff98adf06f519a2df964800d9
#
_entry.id   3e85db6ff98adf06f519a2df964800d9
#
_cell.length_a   1.000
_cell.length_b   1.000
_cell.length_c   1.000
_cell.angle_alpha   90.00
_cell.angle_beta   90.00
_cell.angle_gamma   90.00
#
_symmetry.space_group_name_H-M   'P 1'
#
loop_
_entity.id
_entity.type
_entity.pdbx_description
1 polymer ?
#
loop_
_entity_poly.entity_id
_entity_poly.type
_entity_poly.pdbx_seq_one_letter_code
_entity_poly.pdbx_strand_id
1 'polypeptide(L)' 'MEKILQERDALRQLEKNLSENPEMRRLFEIFGGSQKEFGKLLGVPQSQISIYVNGRVSISVKRLREYCDKVGVDIKEVI' A
#
# COMPACT_ATOMS: atom_id res chain seq x y z
N MET A 1 -4.58 34.18 -7.08
CA MET A 1 -5.14 33.74 -5.80
C MET A 1 -5.73 32.34 -5.88
N GLU A 2 -6.63 32.12 -6.80
CA GLU A 2 -7.27 30.84 -6.94
C GLU A 2 -6.30 29.72 -7.30
N LYS A 3 -5.31 30.02 -8.12
CA LYS A 3 -4.29 29.04 -8.48
C LYS A 3 -3.52 28.55 -7.26
N ILE A 4 -3.22 29.44 -6.35
CA ILE A 4 -2.48 29.08 -5.14
C ILE A 4 -3.30 28.14 -4.27
N LEU A 5 -4.60 28.38 -4.18
CA LEU A 5 -5.50 27.53 -3.42
C LEU A 5 -5.61 26.13 -4.05
N GLN A 6 -5.68 26.10 -5.38
CA GLN A 6 -5.74 24.83 -6.09
C GLN A 6 -4.47 24.01 -5.93
N GLU A 7 -3.33 24.66 -5.95
CA GLU A 7 -2.06 24.00 -5.73
C GLU A 7 -1.98 23.38 -4.34
N ARG A 8 -2.45 24.12 -3.34
CA ARG A 8 -2.47 23.59 -1.97
C ARG A 8 -3.39 22.41 -1.82
N ASP A 9 -4.53 22.44 -2.49
CA ASP A 9 -5.46 21.32 -2.45
C ASP A 9 -4.85 20.09 -3.11
N ALA A 10 -4.17 20.28 -4.23
CA ALA A 10 -3.50 19.18 -4.90
C ALA A 10 -2.41 18.57 -4.03
N LEU A 11 -1.62 19.40 -3.36
CA LEU A 11 -0.58 18.93 -2.46
C LEU A 11 -1.16 18.16 -1.28
N ARG A 12 -2.25 18.64 -0.72
CA ARG A 12 -2.91 17.94 0.38
C ARG A 12 -3.42 16.56 -0.03
N GLN A 13 -3.98 16.47 -1.23
CA GLN A 13 -4.43 15.19 -1.74
C GLN A 13 -3.28 14.23 -1.96
N LEU A 14 -2.15 14.73 -2.45
CA LEU A 14 -0.97 13.91 -2.62
C LEU A 14 -0.47 13.38 -1.29
N GLU A 15 -0.39 14.24 -0.29
CA GLU A 15 0.04 13.83 1.04
C GLU A 15 -0.90 12.79 1.62
N LYS A 16 -2.19 12.98 1.46
CA LYS A 16 -3.19 12.05 1.96
C LYS A 16 -3.05 10.69 1.27
N ASN A 17 -2.86 10.68 -0.04
CA ASN A 17 -2.68 9.45 -0.78
C ASN A 17 -1.42 8.71 -0.36
N LEU A 18 -0.35 9.42 -0.12
CA LEU A 18 0.90 8.82 0.33
C LEU A 18 0.78 8.21 1.71
N SER A 19 -0.06 8.79 2.58
CA SER A 19 -0.20 8.32 3.94
C SER A 19 -1.23 7.19 4.10
N GLU A 20 -2.05 6.93 3.10
CA GLU A 20 -3.14 5.99 3.24
C GLU A 20 -2.70 4.54 3.36
N ASN A 21 -1.72 4.11 2.58
CA ASN A 21 -1.34 2.70 2.63
C ASN A 21 0.10 2.45 2.18
N PRO A 22 1.10 3.08 2.80
CA PRO A 22 2.49 2.83 2.44
C PRO A 22 2.98 1.44 2.83
N GLU A 23 2.33 0.81 3.79
CA GLU A 23 2.76 -0.48 4.31
C GLU A 23 2.68 -1.58 3.25
N MET A 24 1.60 -1.63 2.51
CA MET A 24 1.45 -2.64 1.47
C MET A 24 2.44 -2.45 0.34
N ARG A 25 2.76 -1.22 0.01
CA ARG A 25 3.78 -0.93 -0.99
C ARG A 25 5.15 -1.41 -0.53
N ARG A 26 5.50 -1.13 0.71
CA ARG A 26 6.76 -1.58 1.29
C ARG A 26 6.85 -3.10 1.31
N LEU A 27 5.76 -3.75 1.71
CA LEU A 27 5.71 -5.20 1.75
C LEU A 27 5.91 -5.78 0.35
N PHE A 28 5.28 -5.19 -0.65
CA PHE A 28 5.43 -5.63 -2.02
C PHE A 28 6.88 -5.46 -2.50
N GLU A 29 7.52 -4.36 -2.17
CA GLU A 29 8.91 -4.12 -2.52
C GLU A 29 9.85 -5.13 -1.88
N ILE A 30 9.60 -5.47 -0.63
CA ILE A 30 10.39 -6.49 0.08
C ILE A 30 10.18 -7.86 -0.57
N PHE A 31 8.95 -8.17 -0.95
CA PHE A 31 8.63 -9.42 -1.62
C PHE A 31 9.43 -9.58 -2.92
N GLY A 32 9.56 -8.51 -3.71
CA GLY A 32 10.43 -8.48 -4.88
C GLY A 32 9.93 -9.22 -6.11
N GLY A 33 8.71 -9.72 -6.09
CA GLY A 33 8.12 -10.44 -7.22
C GLY A 33 7.10 -9.60 -7.96
N SER A 34 6.32 -10.24 -8.81
CA SER A 34 5.26 -9.58 -9.56
C SER A 34 4.00 -9.45 -8.71
N GLN A 35 3.10 -8.55 -9.11
CA GLN A 35 1.80 -8.41 -8.45
C GLN A 35 0.99 -9.70 -8.51
N LYS A 36 1.10 -10.44 -9.60
CA LYS A 36 0.41 -11.71 -9.77
C LYS A 36 0.90 -12.73 -8.74
N GLU A 37 2.20 -12.83 -8.59
CA GLU A 37 2.78 -13.76 -7.60
C GLU A 37 2.45 -13.34 -6.17
N PHE A 38 2.52 -12.05 -5.92
CA PHE A 38 2.18 -11.50 -4.61
C PHE A 38 0.72 -11.81 -4.25
N GLY A 39 -0.18 -11.63 -5.22
CA GLY A 39 -1.58 -11.98 -5.03
C GLY A 39 -1.80 -13.46 -4.74
N LYS A 40 -1.09 -14.33 -5.42
CA LYS A 40 -1.17 -15.75 -5.17
C LYS A 40 -0.71 -16.11 -3.76
N LEU A 41 0.39 -15.53 -3.34
CA LEU A 41 0.92 -15.77 -2.00
C LEU A 41 -0.04 -15.32 -0.92
N LEU A 42 -0.67 -14.16 -1.08
CA LEU A 42 -1.59 -13.61 -0.09
C LEU A 42 -3.00 -14.15 -0.22
N GLY A 43 -3.32 -14.86 -1.31
CA GLY A 43 -4.67 -15.32 -1.57
C GLY A 43 -5.61 -14.20 -1.98
N VAL A 44 -5.10 -13.20 -2.70
CA VAL A 44 -5.83 -11.99 -3.08
C VAL A 44 -5.75 -11.85 -4.60
N PRO A 45 -6.84 -11.45 -5.28
CA PRO A 45 -6.80 -11.24 -6.72
C PRO A 45 -5.79 -10.15 -7.10
N GLN A 46 -5.19 -10.28 -8.27
CA GLN A 46 -4.20 -9.31 -8.75
C GLN A 46 -4.76 -7.89 -8.81
N SER A 47 -6.02 -7.73 -9.19
CA SER A 47 -6.65 -6.41 -9.23
C SER A 47 -6.68 -5.76 -7.85
N GLN A 48 -6.92 -6.55 -6.82
CA GLN A 48 -6.93 -6.06 -5.44
C GLN A 48 -5.51 -5.70 -4.98
N ILE A 49 -4.53 -6.49 -5.37
CA ILE A 49 -3.12 -6.20 -5.07
C ILE A 49 -2.71 -4.86 -5.67
N SER A 50 -3.13 -4.59 -6.89
CA SER A 50 -2.83 -3.31 -7.55
C SER A 50 -3.38 -2.13 -6.73
N ILE A 51 -4.58 -2.28 -6.21
CA ILE A 51 -5.20 -1.25 -5.38
C ILE A 51 -4.41 -1.05 -4.08
N TYR A 52 -4.01 -2.13 -3.45
CA TYR A 52 -3.23 -2.07 -2.20
C TYR A 52 -1.87 -1.42 -2.43
N VAL A 53 -1.17 -1.81 -3.46
CA VAL A 53 0.17 -1.30 -3.77
C VAL A 53 0.13 0.18 -4.13
N ASN A 54 -0.96 0.62 -4.76
CA ASN A 54 -1.13 2.04 -5.11
C ASN A 54 -1.52 2.91 -3.92
N GLY A 55 -1.77 2.30 -2.77
CA GLY A 55 -2.05 3.05 -1.55
C GLY A 55 -3.42 3.69 -1.49
N ARG A 56 -4.38 3.17 -2.25
CA ARG A 56 -5.72 3.76 -2.33
C ARG A 56 -6.71 3.20 -1.33
N VAL A 57 -6.36 2.12 -0.66
CA VAL A 57 -7.25 1.44 0.28
C VAL A 57 -6.51 1.23 1.58
N SER A 58 -7.17 1.56 2.69
CA SER A 58 -6.63 1.30 4.02
C SER A 58 -6.76 -0.18 4.34
N ILE A 59 -5.75 -0.71 5.01
CA ILE A 59 -5.75 -2.09 5.44
C ILE A 59 -5.58 -2.13 6.96
N SER A 60 -6.29 -3.04 7.63
CA SER A 60 -6.17 -3.15 9.07
C SER A 60 -4.82 -3.72 9.46
N VAL A 61 -4.36 -3.37 10.66
CA VAL A 61 -3.08 -3.88 11.18
C VAL A 61 -3.12 -5.40 11.28
N LYS A 62 -4.24 -5.97 11.65
CA LYS A 62 -4.41 -7.40 11.74
C LYS A 62 -4.18 -8.08 10.39
N ARG A 63 -4.78 -7.54 9.34
CA ARG A 63 -4.62 -8.09 7.99
C ARG A 63 -3.20 -7.89 7.47
N LEU A 64 -2.63 -6.74 7.74
CA LEU A 64 -1.25 -6.48 7.37
C LEU A 64 -0.30 -7.48 8.02
N ARG A 65 -0.52 -7.78 9.29
CA ARG A 65 0.29 -8.76 10.00
C ARG A 65 0.17 -10.15 9.37
N GLU A 66 -1.03 -10.55 8.98
CA GLU A 66 -1.24 -11.82 8.29
C GLU A 66 -0.46 -11.89 6.98
N TYR A 67 -0.47 -10.80 6.23
CA TYR A 67 0.26 -10.72 4.97
C TYR A 67 1.77 -10.75 5.19
N CYS A 68 2.25 -10.04 6.19
CA CYS A 68 3.66 -10.07 6.55
C CYS A 68 4.11 -11.48 6.91
N ASP A 69 3.30 -12.21 7.66
CA ASP A 69 3.59 -13.59 8.02
C ASP A 69 3.71 -14.48 6.78
N LYS A 70 2.83 -14.29 5.80
CA LYS A 70 2.87 -15.06 4.57
C LYS A 70 4.11 -14.79 3.73
N VAL A 71 4.58 -13.55 3.75
CA VAL A 71 5.79 -13.16 3.04
C VAL A 71 7.04 -13.56 3.82
N GLY A 72 6.93 -13.72 5.14
CA GLY A 72 8.05 -14.04 5.99
C GLY A 72 8.81 -12.81 6.47
N VAL A 73 8.11 -11.70 6.66
CA VAL A 73 8.67 -10.42 7.04
C VAL A 73 8.07 -9.97 8.35
N ASP A 74 8.87 -9.30 9.19
CA ASP A 74 8.37 -8.70 10.42
C ASP A 74 7.57 -7.45 10.07
N ILE A 75 6.38 -7.29 10.66
CA ILE A 75 5.54 -6.13 10.42
C ILE A 75 6.27 -4.81 10.70
N LYS A 76 7.24 -4.83 11.60
CA LYS A 76 8.04 -3.64 11.92
C LYS A 76 8.83 -3.13 10.73
N GLU A 77 9.11 -3.97 9.75
CA GLU A 77 9.86 -3.58 8.56
C GLU A 77 9.01 -2.79 7.57
N VAL A 78 7.70 -2.87 7.69
CA VAL A 78 6.78 -2.20 6.76
C VAL A 78 6.03 -1.02 7.38
N ILE A 79 5.98 -0.90 8.70
CA ILE A 79 5.34 0.25 9.35
C ILE A 79 6.31 1.43 9.50
#